data_37c021c0de51d2e40a299bd330885b3d
#
_entry.id   37c021c0de51d2e40a299bd330885b3d
#
_cell.length_a   1.000
_cell.length_b   1.000
_cell.length_c   1.000
_cell.angle_alpha   90.00
_cell.angle_beta   90.00
_cell.angle_gamma   90.00
#
_symmetry.space_group_name_H-M   'P 1'
#
loop_
_entity.id
_entity.type
_entity.pdbx_description
1 polymer ?
#
loop_
_entity_poly.entity_id
_entity_poly.type
_entity_poly.pdbx_seq_one_letter_code
_entity_poly.pdbx_strand_id
1 'polypeptide(L)'
;MKGFSKRAAMGLLAIAMLLCAACAAPEQEPEQEMQTDIAGADWRTYGQVSDAGTITRAGEQTSVLACVFDSGVEFYLDEETQTFFAEAVFPEKIEGAHDLFEALSLDDLNGDGDSDVQLMLTGQTLIWYYDAASESYVYQPQT
;
A
#
# COMPACT_ATOMS: atom_id res chain seq x y z
N MET A 1 5.20 64.94 -50.99
CA MET A 1 5.86 63.86 -50.80
C MET A 1 5.87 63.45 -49.49
N LYS A 2 5.47 62.47 -49.30
CA LYS A 2 5.62 61.52 -48.53
C LYS A 2 5.38 61.61 -47.32
N GLY A 3 4.49 61.37 -46.96
CA GLY A 3 3.86 60.98 -46.00
C GLY A 3 3.85 59.58 -45.75
N PHE A 4 4.30 59.14 -44.87
CA PHE A 4 4.30 57.87 -44.53
C PHE A 4 4.11 57.58 -43.14
N SER A 5 3.09 57.48 -42.57
CA SER A 5 2.46 56.28 -42.41
C SER A 5 3.21 55.31 -41.53
N LYS A 6 3.01 55.54 -40.30
CA LYS A 6 3.44 54.60 -39.28
C LYS A 6 2.32 54.32 -38.33
N ARG A 7 1.47 53.48 -38.80
CA ARG A 7 0.29 53.15 -38.03
C ARG A 7 -0.07 51.72 -38.20
N ALA A 8 0.77 50.88 -37.76
CA ALA A 8 0.41 49.47 -37.84
C ALA A 8 1.03 48.60 -36.75
N ALA A 9 1.42 49.19 -35.66
CA ALA A 9 2.13 48.43 -34.69
C ALA A 9 1.50 48.35 -33.30
N MET A 10 0.31 48.85 -33.16
CA MET A 10 -0.30 48.91 -31.82
C MET A 10 -1.48 47.98 -31.59
N GLY A 11 -1.79 47.17 -32.54
CA GLY A 11 -2.93 46.26 -32.37
C GLY A 11 -2.60 44.85 -31.89
N LEU A 12 -1.32 44.51 -31.89
CA LEU A 12 -0.96 43.11 -31.63
C LEU A 12 -0.61 42.79 -30.17
N LEU A 13 -0.42 43.80 -29.36
CA LEU A 13 -0.03 43.57 -27.98
C LEU A 13 -1.17 43.22 -27.04
N ALA A 14 -2.37 43.59 -27.40
CA ALA A 14 -3.53 43.33 -26.55
C ALA A 14 -4.03 41.88 -26.61
N ILE A 15 -3.73 41.22 -27.71
CA ILE A 15 -4.18 39.84 -27.90
C ILE A 15 -3.33 38.82 -27.17
N ALA A 16 -2.07 39.16 -26.98
CA ALA A 16 -1.17 38.28 -26.27
C ALA A 16 -1.46 38.15 -24.78
N MET A 17 -2.06 39.16 -24.21
CA MET A 17 -2.39 39.11 -22.78
C MET A 17 -3.64 38.28 -22.44
N LEU A 18 -4.49 38.11 -23.40
CA LEU A 18 -5.67 37.28 -23.19
C LEU A 18 -5.36 35.79 -23.21
N LEU A 19 -4.30 35.44 -23.88
CA LEU A 19 -3.87 34.03 -23.94
C LEU A 19 -3.22 33.56 -22.67
N CYS A 20 -2.64 34.45 -21.91
CA CYS A 20 -2.03 34.10 -20.63
C CYS A 20 -3.05 33.82 -19.54
N ALA A 21 -4.24 34.38 -19.67
CA ALA A 21 -5.29 34.10 -18.70
C ALA A 21 -5.95 32.74 -18.92
N ALA A 22 -5.85 32.23 -20.11
CA ALA A 22 -6.36 30.90 -20.41
C ALA A 22 -5.37 29.77 -20.00
N CYS A 23 -4.13 30.15 -19.76
CA CYS A 23 -3.16 29.22 -19.21
C CYS A 23 -3.29 29.03 -17.72
N ALA A 24 -4.22 29.69 -17.12
CA ALA A 24 -4.53 29.45 -15.73
C ALA A 24 -5.50 28.29 -15.54
N ALA A 25 -5.44 27.32 -16.40
CA ALA A 25 -6.06 26.05 -16.13
C ALA A 25 -5.06 25.00 -15.59
N PRO A 26 -4.21 25.35 -14.67
CA PRO A 26 -3.46 24.37 -13.91
C PRO A 26 -4.33 23.70 -12.85
N GLU A 27 -5.57 23.99 -12.83
CA GLU A 27 -6.53 23.32 -11.97
C GLU A 27 -6.69 21.84 -12.28
N GLN A 28 -6.08 21.38 -13.35
CA GLN A 28 -5.98 19.95 -13.64
C GLN A 28 -4.77 19.28 -12.97
N GLU A 29 -3.81 20.06 -12.55
CA GLU A 29 -2.64 19.51 -11.83
C GLU A 29 -3.03 18.85 -10.51
N PRO A 30 -3.92 19.40 -9.70
CA PRO A 30 -4.35 18.73 -8.48
C PRO A 30 -5.03 17.38 -8.73
N GLU A 31 -5.76 17.27 -9.81
CA GLU A 31 -6.43 16.01 -10.13
C GLU A 31 -5.45 14.96 -10.66
N GLN A 32 -4.43 15.37 -11.37
CA GLN A 32 -3.38 14.47 -11.82
C GLN A 32 -2.48 14.04 -10.66
N GLU A 33 -2.17 14.91 -9.77
CA GLU A 33 -1.42 14.58 -8.56
C GLU A 33 -2.20 13.60 -7.69
N MET A 34 -3.49 13.80 -7.54
CA MET A 34 -4.35 12.91 -6.78
C MET A 34 -4.43 11.51 -7.39
N GLN A 35 -4.45 11.40 -8.72
CA GLN A 35 -4.42 10.10 -9.39
C GLN A 35 -3.06 9.43 -9.30
N THR A 36 -2.00 10.20 -9.34
CA THR A 36 -0.65 9.68 -9.19
C THR A 36 -0.41 9.20 -7.77
N ASP A 37 -0.92 9.93 -6.81
CA ASP A 37 -0.82 9.55 -5.40
C ASP A 37 -1.58 8.25 -5.10
N ILE A 38 -2.72 8.04 -5.72
CA ILE A 38 -3.45 6.78 -5.56
C ILE A 38 -2.68 5.62 -6.18
N ALA A 39 -2.05 5.82 -7.32
CA ALA A 39 -1.31 4.78 -8.01
C ALA A 39 0.05 4.46 -7.38
N GLY A 40 0.65 5.43 -6.72
CA GLY A 40 1.95 5.32 -6.06
C GLY A 40 1.90 5.48 -4.56
N ALA A 41 0.70 5.55 -3.98
CA ALA A 41 0.56 5.78 -2.57
C ALA A 41 1.11 4.61 -1.76
N ASP A 42 1.91 4.95 -0.78
CA ASP A 42 2.34 4.01 0.22
C ASP A 42 1.10 3.50 0.98
N TRP A 43 0.76 2.24 0.79
CA TRP A 43 -0.37 1.59 1.46
C TRP A 43 -0.28 1.70 3.00
N ARG A 44 0.92 1.94 3.57
CA ARG A 44 1.13 2.24 4.98
C ARG A 44 0.38 3.49 5.42
N THR A 45 0.14 4.44 4.52
CA THR A 45 -0.58 5.67 4.83
C THR A 45 -2.08 5.49 4.96
N TYR A 46 -2.61 4.36 4.50
CA TYR A 46 -4.03 4.03 4.63
C TYR A 46 -4.42 3.45 5.99
N GLY A 47 -3.48 3.36 6.93
CA GLY A 47 -3.77 2.85 8.27
C GLY A 47 -4.10 1.35 8.32
N GLN A 48 -3.73 0.61 7.28
CA GLN A 48 -3.97 -0.83 7.20
C GLN A 48 -2.80 -1.67 7.71
N VAL A 49 -1.65 -1.07 7.92
CA VAL A 49 -0.51 -1.75 8.54
C VAL A 49 -0.81 -1.96 10.00
N SER A 50 -0.84 -3.22 10.39
CA SER A 50 -1.10 -3.59 11.78
C SER A 50 0.19 -3.82 12.56
N ASP A 51 1.20 -4.40 11.91
CA ASP A 51 2.47 -4.72 12.56
C ASP A 51 3.60 -4.86 11.52
N ALA A 52 4.81 -5.04 12.02
CA ALA A 52 6.01 -5.35 11.24
C ALA A 52 6.81 -6.43 11.94
N GLY A 53 7.53 -7.23 11.18
CA GLY A 53 8.32 -8.31 11.75
C GLY A 53 9.29 -8.93 10.76
N THR A 54 9.80 -10.08 11.12
CA THR A 54 10.72 -10.86 10.30
C THR A 54 10.16 -12.26 10.12
N ILE A 55 10.04 -12.69 8.88
CA ILE A 55 9.70 -14.06 8.52
C ILE A 55 11.00 -14.81 8.19
N THR A 56 11.21 -15.95 8.84
CA THR A 56 12.31 -16.86 8.54
C THR A 56 11.77 -18.03 7.72
N ARG A 57 12.41 -18.33 6.60
CA ARG A 57 12.12 -19.52 5.76
C ARG A 57 13.42 -20.14 5.29
N ALA A 58 13.60 -21.43 5.54
CA ALA A 58 14.82 -22.15 5.19
C ALA A 58 16.10 -21.48 5.70
N GLY A 59 16.03 -20.81 6.85
CA GLY A 59 17.14 -20.07 7.46
C GLY A 59 17.38 -18.67 6.89
N GLU A 60 16.62 -18.24 5.90
CA GLU A 60 16.67 -16.89 5.36
C GLU A 60 15.66 -15.99 6.07
N GLN A 61 16.08 -14.79 6.45
CA GLN A 61 15.25 -13.82 7.15
C GLN A 61 14.82 -12.70 6.23
N THR A 62 13.52 -12.44 6.21
CA THR A 62 12.91 -11.40 5.39
C THR A 62 12.10 -10.45 6.27
N SER A 63 12.42 -9.16 6.21
CA SER A 63 11.64 -8.12 6.91
C SER A 63 10.34 -7.87 6.16
N VAL A 64 9.24 -7.90 6.89
CA VAL A 64 7.90 -7.75 6.33
C VAL A 64 7.05 -6.78 7.14
N LEU A 65 6.07 -6.23 6.45
CA LEU A 65 4.97 -5.47 7.04
C LEU A 65 3.70 -6.31 6.93
N ALA A 66 2.93 -6.35 7.99
CA ALA A 66 1.70 -7.11 8.08
C ALA A 66 0.47 -6.21 8.04
N CYS A 67 -0.47 -6.55 7.18
CA CYS A 67 -1.75 -5.87 7.06
C CYS A 67 -2.86 -6.86 7.37
N VAL A 68 -3.67 -6.54 8.36
CA VAL A 68 -4.85 -7.34 8.71
C VAL A 68 -6.06 -6.83 7.95
N PHE A 69 -6.65 -7.72 7.16
CA PHE A 69 -7.89 -7.51 6.42
C PHE A 69 -8.97 -8.44 6.95
N ASP A 70 -10.20 -8.25 6.51
CA ASP A 70 -11.32 -9.12 6.88
C ASP A 70 -11.17 -10.57 6.39
N SER A 71 -10.32 -10.80 5.39
CA SER A 71 -10.06 -12.10 4.78
C SER A 71 -8.83 -12.82 5.33
N GLY A 72 -7.94 -12.13 6.03
CA GLY A 72 -6.67 -12.68 6.49
C GLY A 72 -5.62 -11.62 6.79
N VAL A 73 -4.39 -12.07 6.93
CA VAL A 73 -3.21 -11.22 7.05
C VAL A 73 -2.39 -11.31 5.78
N GLU A 74 -2.09 -10.19 5.18
CA GLU A 74 -1.17 -10.09 4.06
C GLU A 74 0.18 -9.54 4.54
N PHE A 75 1.25 -10.12 4.02
CA PHE A 75 2.61 -9.69 4.30
C PHE A 75 3.23 -9.08 3.05
N TYR A 76 3.87 -7.95 3.22
CA TYR A 76 4.56 -7.22 2.18
C TYR A 76 6.02 -7.03 2.57
N LEU A 77 6.93 -7.05 1.61
CA LEU A 77 8.33 -6.76 1.88
C LEU A 77 8.47 -5.35 2.45
N ASP A 78 9.23 -5.23 3.53
CA ASP A 78 9.55 -3.91 4.11
C ASP A 78 10.67 -3.25 3.34
N GLU A 79 10.36 -2.87 2.12
CA GLU A 79 11.23 -2.21 1.17
C GLU A 79 10.46 -1.16 0.36
N GLU A 80 11.15 -0.39 -0.43
CA GLU A 80 10.56 0.71 -1.18
C GLU A 80 9.46 0.24 -2.16
N THR A 81 9.60 -0.94 -2.74
CA THR A 81 8.63 -1.49 -3.70
C THR A 81 7.40 -2.12 -3.05
N GLN A 82 7.46 -2.44 -1.76
CA GLN A 82 6.35 -3.03 -1.00
C GLN A 82 5.70 -4.21 -1.71
N THR A 83 6.52 -5.11 -2.22
CA THR A 83 6.06 -6.28 -2.96
C THR A 83 5.31 -7.24 -2.04
N PHE A 84 4.19 -7.77 -2.51
CA PHE A 84 3.47 -8.85 -1.82
C PHE A 84 4.40 -10.03 -1.59
N PHE A 85 4.43 -10.55 -0.38
CA PHE A 85 5.31 -11.64 0.03
C PHE A 85 4.56 -12.93 0.35
N ALA A 86 3.53 -12.85 1.17
CA ALA A 86 2.75 -14.00 1.62
C ALA A 86 1.41 -13.58 2.21
N GLU A 87 0.55 -14.56 2.45
CA GLU A 87 -0.72 -14.35 3.15
C GLU A 87 -1.05 -15.51 4.10
N ALA A 88 -1.75 -15.19 5.19
CA ALA A 88 -2.39 -16.15 6.08
C ALA A 88 -3.90 -15.92 6.03
N VAL A 89 -4.59 -16.75 5.26
CA VAL A 89 -6.03 -16.60 4.98
C VAL A 89 -6.87 -17.07 6.17
N PHE A 90 -7.87 -16.29 6.55
CA PHE A 90 -8.80 -16.70 7.60
C PHE A 90 -9.68 -17.87 7.14
N PRO A 91 -10.02 -18.81 8.04
CA PRO A 91 -10.93 -19.90 7.71
C PRO A 91 -12.34 -19.39 7.39
N GLU A 92 -12.72 -18.27 7.99
CA GLU A 92 -13.96 -17.53 7.73
C GLU A 92 -13.66 -16.03 7.78
N LYS A 93 -14.39 -15.25 7.00
CA LYS A 93 -14.27 -13.79 7.01
C LYS A 93 -14.57 -13.23 8.40
N ILE A 94 -13.72 -12.35 8.90
CA ILE A 94 -13.88 -11.65 10.16
C ILE A 94 -14.07 -10.16 9.85
N GLU A 95 -15.29 -9.67 9.94
CA GLU A 95 -15.57 -8.27 9.67
C GLU A 95 -14.92 -7.35 10.71
N GLY A 96 -14.23 -6.33 10.23
CA GLY A 96 -13.52 -5.39 11.10
C GLY A 96 -12.29 -5.99 11.77
N ALA A 97 -11.68 -7.03 11.21
CA ALA A 97 -10.52 -7.72 11.82
C ALA A 97 -9.39 -6.75 12.14
N HIS A 98 -9.16 -5.74 11.32
CA HIS A 98 -8.16 -4.71 11.56
C HIS A 98 -8.41 -3.97 12.89
N ASP A 99 -9.65 -3.63 13.18
CA ASP A 99 -10.02 -2.94 14.43
C ASP A 99 -9.94 -3.85 15.65
N LEU A 100 -9.99 -5.16 15.45
CA LEU A 100 -9.87 -6.17 16.49
C LEU A 100 -8.43 -6.60 16.77
N PHE A 101 -7.47 -6.11 16.00
CA PHE A 101 -6.07 -6.49 16.08
C PHE A 101 -5.48 -6.15 17.45
N GLU A 102 -4.82 -7.12 18.08
CA GLU A 102 -4.10 -6.95 19.35
C GLU A 102 -2.60 -7.19 19.20
N ALA A 103 -2.20 -8.28 18.55
CA ALA A 103 -0.80 -8.64 18.37
C ALA A 103 -0.59 -9.64 17.24
N LEU A 104 0.62 -9.66 16.70
CA LEU A 104 1.10 -10.63 15.73
C LEU A 104 2.44 -11.21 16.20
N SER A 105 2.60 -12.53 16.10
CA SER A 105 3.88 -13.22 16.27
C SER A 105 4.23 -13.97 14.99
N LEU A 106 5.50 -13.92 14.63
CA LEU A 106 6.10 -14.58 13.47
C LEU A 106 7.22 -15.51 13.94
N ASP A 107 6.93 -16.35 14.90
CA ASP A 107 7.86 -17.29 15.51
C ASP A 107 7.69 -18.69 14.93
N ASP A 108 8.71 -19.53 15.05
CA ASP A 108 8.64 -20.96 14.79
C ASP A 108 7.87 -21.64 15.93
N LEU A 109 6.58 -21.89 15.73
CA LEU A 109 5.70 -22.44 16.77
C LEU A 109 5.70 -23.98 16.77
N ASN A 110 6.05 -24.60 15.67
CA ASN A 110 6.03 -26.05 15.51
C ASN A 110 7.44 -26.69 15.60
N GLY A 111 8.51 -25.90 15.58
CA GLY A 111 9.89 -26.36 15.72
C GLY A 111 10.54 -26.85 14.42
N ASP A 112 10.05 -26.46 13.27
CA ASP A 112 10.59 -26.87 11.97
C ASP A 112 11.65 -25.92 11.40
N GLY A 113 11.84 -24.76 12.02
CA GLY A 113 12.82 -23.75 11.64
C GLY A 113 12.26 -22.63 10.75
N ASP A 114 11.01 -22.74 10.31
CA ASP A 114 10.33 -21.72 9.54
C ASP A 114 9.39 -20.90 10.44
N SER A 115 9.15 -19.64 10.09
CA SER A 115 8.24 -18.80 10.85
C SER A 115 6.80 -19.14 10.57
N ASP A 116 6.07 -19.42 11.64
CA ASP A 116 4.61 -19.55 11.65
C ASP A 116 3.95 -18.20 11.93
N VAL A 117 2.65 -18.14 11.79
CA VAL A 117 1.86 -16.94 12.09
C VAL A 117 0.93 -17.19 13.26
N GLN A 118 1.02 -16.36 14.28
CA GLN A 118 0.02 -16.29 15.34
C GLN A 118 -0.57 -14.89 15.38
N LEU A 119 -1.85 -14.78 15.13
CA LEU A 119 -2.61 -13.54 15.17
C LEU A 119 -3.53 -13.53 16.38
N MET A 120 -3.43 -12.48 17.18
CA MET A 120 -4.33 -12.23 18.29
C MET A 120 -5.28 -11.10 17.89
N LEU A 121 -6.55 -11.43 17.87
CA LEU A 121 -7.65 -10.49 17.76
C LEU A 121 -8.42 -10.48 19.06
N THR A 122 -9.13 -9.41 19.35
CA THR A 122 -9.98 -9.34 20.54
C THR A 122 -10.91 -10.54 20.61
N GLY A 123 -10.70 -11.39 21.62
CA GLY A 123 -11.51 -12.57 21.90
C GLY A 123 -11.14 -13.84 21.14
N GLN A 124 -10.12 -13.83 20.28
CA GLN A 124 -9.67 -15.04 19.61
C GLN A 124 -8.20 -14.99 19.19
N THR A 125 -7.60 -16.16 19.08
CA THR A 125 -6.25 -16.35 18.55
C THR A 125 -6.32 -17.30 17.37
N LEU A 126 -5.66 -16.93 16.28
CA LEU A 126 -5.58 -17.70 15.06
C LEU A 126 -4.12 -18.08 14.80
N ILE A 127 -3.89 -19.32 14.39
CA ILE A 127 -2.53 -19.85 14.14
C ILE A 127 -2.48 -20.49 12.78
N TRP A 128 -1.39 -20.25 12.05
CA TRP A 128 -1.05 -20.93 10.80
C TRP A 128 0.39 -21.42 10.88
N TYR A 129 0.60 -22.65 10.48
CA TYR A 129 1.94 -23.18 10.26
C TYR A 129 2.34 -22.99 8.81
N TYR A 130 3.60 -22.64 8.60
CA TYR A 130 4.15 -22.59 7.26
C TYR A 130 4.39 -24.01 6.74
N ASP A 131 3.87 -24.31 5.56
CA ASP A 131 4.14 -25.56 4.86
C ASP A 131 5.10 -25.32 3.70
N ALA A 132 6.35 -25.73 3.84
CA ALA A 132 7.38 -25.56 2.83
C ALA A 132 7.10 -26.32 1.53
N ALA A 133 6.27 -27.37 1.55
CA ALA A 133 5.92 -28.13 0.36
C ALA A 133 4.92 -27.38 -0.55
N SER A 134 4.00 -26.67 0.06
CA SER A 134 3.02 -25.82 -0.66
C SER A 134 3.42 -24.36 -0.71
N GLU A 135 4.51 -23.98 -0.03
CA GLU A 135 4.97 -22.59 0.14
C GLU A 135 3.88 -21.65 0.66
N SER A 136 3.06 -22.13 1.58
CA SER A 136 1.89 -21.41 2.08
C SER A 136 1.67 -21.59 3.57
N TYR A 137 0.90 -20.70 4.17
CA TYR A 137 0.46 -20.79 5.55
C TYR A 137 -0.82 -21.61 5.66
N VAL A 138 -0.81 -22.64 6.49
CA VAL A 138 -1.92 -23.57 6.71
C VAL A 138 -2.54 -23.32 8.07
N TYR A 139 -3.82 -22.97 8.09
CA TYR A 139 -4.56 -22.69 9.32
C TYR A 139 -4.62 -23.90 10.25
N GLN A 140 -4.38 -23.66 11.54
CA GLN A 140 -4.44 -24.65 12.61
C GLN A 140 -5.68 -24.39 13.47
N PRO A 141 -6.75 -25.21 13.34
CA PRO A 141 -7.93 -25.07 14.18
C PRO A 141 -7.57 -25.25 15.66
N GLN A 142 -8.00 -24.33 16.50
CA GLN A 142 -7.89 -24.46 17.93
C GLN A 142 -8.99 -25.41 18.44
N THR A 143 -8.61 -26.46 19.12
CA THR A 143 -9.53 -27.44 19.73
C THR A 143 -9.88 -27.06 21.15
#